data_6e38cb8f874eb8eeeabdd7db77869cf8
#
_entry.id   6e38cb8f874eb8eeeabdd7db77869cf8
#
_cell.length_a   1.000
_cell.length_b   1.000
_cell.length_c   1.000
_cell.angle_alpha   90.00
_cell.angle_beta   90.00
_cell.angle_gamma   90.00
#
_symmetry.space_group_name_H-M   'P 1'
#
loop_
_entity.id
_entity.type
_entity.pdbx_description
1 polymer ?
#
loop_
_entity_poly.entity_id
_entity_poly.type
_entity_poly.pdbx_seq_one_letter_code
_entity_poly.pdbx_strand_id
1 'polypeptide(L)'
;MNIALILAGGRGTRFGGDHPKQFVEIEKKPLIVHTLEKFSNCKFIDKIFVVCLENYVDEMKEIIKRYSINKIEDIIIGGNTRHESIRNGINYLLNNKYDKLSKIVIHN
;
A
#
# COMPACT_ATOMS: atom_id res chain seq x y z
N MET A 1 3.17 -18.51 0.49
CA MET A 1 3.65 -17.13 0.70
C MET A 1 2.50 -16.25 1.14
N ASN A 2 2.72 -15.41 2.12
CA ASN A 2 1.70 -14.50 2.63
C ASN A 2 2.01 -13.09 2.15
N ILE A 3 1.06 -12.52 1.41
CA ILE A 3 1.22 -11.21 0.76
C ILE A 3 0.23 -10.23 1.37
N ALA A 4 0.71 -9.04 1.76
CA ALA A 4 -0.16 -7.96 2.19
C ALA A 4 -0.37 -6.99 1.04
N LEU A 5 -1.62 -6.71 0.72
CA LEU A 5 -2.00 -5.74 -0.28
C LEU A 5 -2.61 -4.54 0.46
N ILE A 6 -1.85 -3.46 0.53
CA ILE A 6 -2.22 -2.28 1.30
C ILE A 6 -2.82 -1.24 0.36
N LEU A 7 -4.08 -0.91 0.58
CA LEU A 7 -4.79 0.06 -0.24
C LEU A 7 -4.62 1.45 0.33
N ALA A 8 -3.88 2.28 -0.38
CA ALA A 8 -3.59 3.66 0.01
C ALA A 8 -4.15 4.66 -0.99
N GLY A 9 -5.20 4.27 -1.71
CA GLY A 9 -5.73 5.05 -2.83
C GLY A 9 -6.82 6.05 -2.51
N GLY A 10 -7.18 6.20 -1.24
CA GLY A 10 -8.27 7.11 -0.86
C GLY A 10 -7.90 8.56 -1.14
N ARG A 11 -8.88 9.36 -1.57
CA ARG A 11 -8.64 10.78 -1.87
C ARG A 11 -8.42 11.64 -0.63
N GLY A 12 -8.72 11.12 0.56
CA GLY A 12 -8.42 11.80 1.82
C GLY A 12 -9.15 13.12 2.05
N THR A 13 -10.28 13.33 1.39
CA THR A 13 -11.01 14.60 1.48
C THR A 13 -11.59 14.88 2.86
N ARG A 14 -11.65 13.86 3.73
CA ARG A 14 -12.22 14.00 5.07
C ARG A 14 -11.49 15.02 5.95
N PHE A 15 -10.22 15.28 5.66
CA PHE A 15 -9.40 16.17 6.46
C PHE A 15 -9.23 17.55 5.81
N GLY A 16 -9.98 17.82 4.74
CA GLY A 16 -9.98 19.12 4.10
C GLY A 16 -8.69 19.53 3.42
N GLY A 17 -7.75 18.60 3.23
CA GLY A 17 -6.47 18.88 2.61
C GLY A 17 -6.38 18.32 1.20
N ASP A 18 -5.39 18.80 0.47
CA ASP A 18 -5.12 18.32 -0.88
C ASP A 18 -4.39 16.98 -0.90
N HIS A 19 -3.89 16.56 0.25
CA HIS A 19 -3.17 15.29 0.38
C HIS A 19 -4.09 14.17 0.82
N PRO A 20 -3.86 12.94 0.33
CA PRO A 20 -4.57 11.78 0.83
C PRO A 20 -4.36 11.61 2.34
N LYS A 21 -5.36 11.06 2.99
CA LYS A 21 -5.31 10.71 4.41
C LYS A 21 -4.03 9.95 4.78
N GLN A 22 -3.53 9.12 3.86
CA GLN A 22 -2.37 8.27 4.12
C GLN A 22 -1.08 9.06 4.37
N PHE A 23 -1.00 10.30 3.90
CA PHE A 23 0.18 11.13 4.08
C PHE A 23 0.07 12.10 5.26
N VAL A 24 -1.07 12.10 5.95
CA VAL A 24 -1.25 12.94 7.14
C VAL A 24 -0.39 12.37 8.26
N GLU A 25 0.38 13.25 8.91
CA GLU A 25 1.24 12.82 10.00
C GLU A 25 0.46 12.56 11.28
N ILE A 26 0.76 11.41 11.89
CA ILE A 26 0.25 11.02 13.20
C ILE A 26 1.45 10.55 13.99
N GLU A 27 1.65 11.15 15.16
CA GLU A 27 2.82 10.83 16.01
C GLU A 27 4.14 10.94 15.21
N LYS A 28 4.28 12.04 14.47
CA LYS A 28 5.51 12.42 13.74
C LYS A 28 5.80 11.58 12.50
N LYS A 29 4.89 10.69 12.09
CA LYS A 29 5.05 9.88 10.88
C LYS A 29 3.77 9.90 10.06
N PRO A 30 3.87 9.85 8.72
CA PRO A 30 2.67 9.68 7.91
C PRO A 30 1.89 8.43 8.32
N LEU A 31 0.57 8.49 8.26
CA LEU A 31 -0.28 7.37 8.63
C LEU A 31 0.13 6.09 7.91
N ILE A 32 0.45 6.18 6.62
CA ILE A 32 0.83 5.00 5.82
C ILE A 32 2.09 4.31 6.40
N VAL A 33 3.02 5.09 6.98
CA VAL A 33 4.23 4.51 7.56
C VAL A 33 3.88 3.63 8.74
N HIS A 34 2.97 4.08 9.62
CA HIS A 34 2.53 3.26 10.74
C HIS A 34 1.95 1.92 10.27
N THR A 35 1.12 1.98 9.22
CA THR A 35 0.51 0.78 8.65
C THR A 35 1.57 -0.14 8.06
N LEU A 36 2.46 0.41 7.22
CA LEU A 36 3.47 -0.40 6.56
C LEU A 36 4.46 -1.02 7.56
N GLU A 37 4.85 -0.28 8.58
CA GLU A 37 5.74 -0.80 9.62
C GLU A 37 5.10 -1.98 10.36
N LYS A 38 3.80 -1.87 10.64
CA LYS A 38 3.07 -2.94 11.31
C LYS A 38 3.11 -4.24 10.50
N PHE A 39 2.86 -4.14 9.19
CA PHE A 39 2.90 -5.31 8.33
C PHE A 39 4.33 -5.80 8.08
N SER A 40 5.28 -4.88 7.94
CA SER A 40 6.69 -5.21 7.75
C SER A 40 7.26 -5.96 8.96
N ASN A 41 6.82 -5.62 10.15
CA ASN A 41 7.29 -6.26 11.38
C ASN A 41 6.54 -7.56 11.69
N CYS A 42 5.52 -7.89 10.91
CA CYS A 42 4.77 -9.13 11.10
C CYS A 42 5.51 -10.30 10.44
N LYS A 43 5.96 -11.25 11.26
CA LYS A 43 6.74 -12.39 10.75
C LYS A 43 5.96 -13.28 9.79
N PHE A 44 4.63 -13.20 9.79
CA PHE A 44 3.80 -14.00 8.90
C PHE A 44 3.62 -13.38 7.53
N ILE A 45 4.03 -12.12 7.34
CA ILE A 45 3.95 -11.45 6.04
C ILE A 45 5.30 -11.54 5.34
N ASP A 46 5.28 -12.07 4.12
CA ASP A 46 6.49 -12.24 3.33
C ASP A 46 6.76 -11.06 2.41
N LYS A 47 5.71 -10.52 1.78
CA LYS A 47 5.83 -9.40 0.85
C LYS A 47 4.67 -8.43 1.02
N ILE A 48 4.93 -7.16 0.73
CA ILE A 48 3.94 -6.10 0.82
C ILE A 48 3.87 -5.39 -0.54
N PHE A 49 2.66 -5.18 -1.02
CA PHE A 49 2.39 -4.36 -2.19
C PHE A 49 1.50 -3.21 -1.77
N VAL A 50 1.82 -2.01 -2.22
CA VAL A 50 1.04 -0.82 -1.92
C VAL A 50 0.30 -0.39 -3.16
N VAL A 51 -1.01 -0.17 -3.05
CA VAL A 51 -1.82 0.31 -4.16
C VAL A 51 -2.18 1.76 -3.88
N CYS A 52 -1.76 2.68 -4.75
CA CYS A 52 -2.07 4.09 -4.59
C CYS A 52 -2.34 4.74 -5.94
N LEU A 53 -2.89 5.95 -5.92
CA LEU A 53 -3.15 6.70 -7.14
C LEU A 53 -1.84 7.04 -7.84
N GLU A 54 -1.88 7.10 -9.17
CA GLU A 54 -0.71 7.32 -9.99
C GLU A 54 0.10 8.56 -9.58
N ASN A 55 -0.59 9.66 -9.31
CA ASN A 55 0.06 10.91 -8.96
C ASN A 55 0.71 10.91 -7.57
N TYR A 56 0.53 9.87 -6.78
CA TYR A 56 1.15 9.74 -5.47
C TYR A 56 2.22 8.64 -5.41
N VAL A 57 2.50 7.98 -6.53
CA VAL A 57 3.49 6.89 -6.57
C VAL A 57 4.88 7.37 -6.15
N ASP A 58 5.33 8.52 -6.68
CA ASP A 58 6.65 9.03 -6.37
C ASP A 58 6.78 9.42 -4.90
N GLU A 59 5.75 10.05 -4.34
CA GLU A 59 5.74 10.42 -2.93
C GLU A 59 5.76 9.17 -2.05
N MET A 60 5.00 8.15 -2.43
CA MET A 60 4.98 6.88 -1.71
C MET A 60 6.35 6.21 -1.71
N LYS A 61 7.02 6.18 -2.87
CA LYS A 61 8.37 5.61 -2.97
C LYS A 61 9.37 6.36 -2.07
N GLU A 62 9.29 7.67 -2.04
CA GLU A 62 10.16 8.48 -1.21
C GLU A 62 9.94 8.19 0.26
N ILE A 63 8.68 8.08 0.68
CA ILE A 63 8.33 7.78 2.07
C ILE A 63 8.86 6.41 2.48
N ILE A 64 8.66 5.41 1.66
CA ILE A 64 9.14 4.05 1.93
C ILE A 64 10.65 4.04 2.10
N LYS A 65 11.36 4.77 1.25
CA LYS A 65 12.81 4.88 1.32
C LYS A 65 13.25 5.62 2.57
N ARG A 66 12.59 6.76 2.87
CA ARG A 66 12.95 7.60 4.01
C ARG A 66 12.85 6.85 5.33
N TYR A 67 11.84 6.03 5.49
CA TYR A 67 11.61 5.27 6.72
C TYR A 67 12.17 3.86 6.66
N SER A 68 12.87 3.51 5.58
CA SER A 68 13.54 2.20 5.42
C SER A 68 12.61 1.03 5.69
N ILE A 69 11.42 1.07 5.13
CA ILE A 69 10.42 0.02 5.35
C ILE A 69 10.79 -1.22 4.54
N ASN A 70 10.83 -2.36 5.21
CA ASN A 70 11.19 -3.64 4.60
C ASN A 70 10.00 -4.33 3.94
N LYS A 71 10.30 -5.30 3.07
CA LYS A 71 9.33 -6.20 2.43
C LYS A 71 8.45 -5.55 1.38
N ILE A 72 8.61 -4.26 1.11
CA ILE A 72 7.85 -3.60 0.05
C ILE A 72 8.39 -4.08 -1.30
N GLU A 73 7.58 -4.84 -2.00
CA GLU A 73 8.00 -5.42 -3.29
C GLU A 73 7.75 -4.46 -4.44
N ASP A 74 6.59 -3.83 -4.47
CA ASP A 74 6.27 -2.87 -5.52
C ASP A 74 5.07 -2.01 -5.13
N ILE A 75 4.87 -0.95 -5.91
CA ILE A 75 3.73 -0.05 -5.79
C ILE A 75 2.88 -0.22 -7.04
N ILE A 76 1.60 -0.46 -6.84
CA ILE A 76 0.64 -0.74 -7.91
C ILE A 76 -0.26 0.48 -8.05
N ILE A 77 -0.53 0.88 -9.29
CA ILE A 77 -1.42 2.01 -9.54
C ILE A 77 -2.86 1.57 -9.32
N GLY A 78 -3.55 2.27 -8.43
CA GLY A 78 -4.94 1.98 -8.09
C GLY A 78 -5.93 2.64 -9.04
N GLY A 79 -7.19 2.29 -8.85
CA GLY A 79 -8.28 2.86 -9.62
C GLY A 79 -9.01 3.95 -8.85
N ASN A 80 -10.14 4.37 -9.39
CA ASN A 80 -10.95 5.45 -8.80
C ASN A 80 -11.77 5.00 -7.60
N THR A 81 -11.96 3.70 -7.44
CA THR A 81 -12.72 3.12 -6.33
C THR A 81 -11.89 2.08 -5.61
N ARG A 82 -12.30 1.75 -4.37
CA ARG A 82 -11.68 0.67 -3.62
C ARG A 82 -11.74 -0.64 -4.42
N HIS A 83 -12.87 -0.92 -5.03
CA HIS A 83 -13.07 -2.14 -5.81
C HIS A 83 -12.10 -2.21 -6.99
N GLU A 84 -11.93 -1.11 -7.72
CA GLU A 84 -10.98 -1.07 -8.84
C GLU A 84 -9.54 -1.24 -8.37
N SER A 85 -9.19 -0.64 -7.23
CA SER A 85 -7.85 -0.76 -6.67
C SER A 85 -7.54 -2.19 -6.27
N ILE A 86 -8.50 -2.89 -5.67
CA ILE A 86 -8.33 -4.31 -5.31
C ILE A 86 -8.14 -5.13 -6.58
N ARG A 87 -8.97 -4.89 -7.60
CA ARG A 87 -8.87 -5.60 -8.87
C ARG A 87 -7.49 -5.40 -9.51
N ASN A 88 -7.02 -4.16 -9.54
CA ASN A 88 -5.72 -3.85 -10.12
C ASN A 88 -4.61 -4.57 -9.35
N GLY A 89 -4.71 -4.60 -8.03
CA GLY A 89 -3.74 -5.30 -7.21
C GLY A 89 -3.72 -6.80 -7.47
N ILE A 90 -4.88 -7.43 -7.49
CA ILE A 90 -4.98 -8.87 -7.73
C ILE A 90 -4.47 -9.21 -9.14
N ASN A 91 -4.86 -8.42 -10.15
CA ASN A 91 -4.40 -8.66 -11.51
C ASN A 91 -2.89 -8.52 -11.64
N TYR A 92 -2.30 -7.53 -10.95
CA TYR A 92 -0.86 -7.36 -10.94
C TYR A 92 -0.17 -8.61 -10.37
N LEU A 93 -0.68 -9.12 -9.26
CA LEU A 93 -0.10 -10.30 -8.62
C LEU A 93 -0.19 -11.52 -9.54
N LEU A 94 -1.33 -11.73 -10.17
CA LEU A 94 -1.51 -12.85 -11.09
C LEU A 94 -0.62 -12.73 -12.31
N ASN A 95 -0.47 -11.54 -12.87
CA ASN A 95 0.35 -11.31 -14.06
C ASN A 95 1.85 -11.43 -13.75
N ASN A 96 2.23 -11.29 -12.50
CA ASN A 96 3.63 -11.41 -12.08
C ASN A 96 3.93 -12.74 -11.41
N LYS A 97 3.14 -13.75 -11.76
CA LYS A 97 3.36 -15.16 -11.43
C LYS A 97 3.28 -15.50 -9.93
N TYR A 98 2.55 -14.72 -9.16
CA TYR A 98 2.31 -15.12 -7.78
C TYR A 98 1.33 -16.29 -7.76
N ASP A 99 1.67 -17.29 -6.96
CA ASP A 99 0.97 -18.57 -6.92
C ASP A 99 -0.45 -18.40 -6.39
N LYS A 100 -1.38 -19.19 -6.94
CA LYS A 100 -2.74 -19.28 -6.43
C LYS A 100 -2.80 -19.76 -4.98
N LEU A 101 -1.75 -20.41 -4.49
CA LEU A 101 -1.64 -20.85 -3.12
C LEU A 101 -1.16 -19.75 -2.18
N SER A 102 -0.76 -18.61 -2.71
CA SER A 102 -0.39 -17.48 -1.87
C SER A 102 -1.62 -16.92 -1.17
N LYS A 103 -1.47 -16.60 0.11
CA LYS A 103 -2.53 -15.92 0.86
C LYS A 103 -2.37 -14.43 0.71
N ILE A 104 -3.47 -13.75 0.41
CA ILE A 104 -3.46 -12.30 0.23
C ILE A 104 -4.32 -11.68 1.32
N VAL A 105 -3.68 -10.83 2.12
CA VAL A 105 -4.36 -10.03 3.14
C VAL A 105 -4.55 -8.63 2.58
N ILE A 106 -5.79 -8.18 2.52
CA ILE A 106 -6.12 -6.85 2.00
C ILE A 106 -6.41 -5.92 3.18
N HIS A 107 -5.75 -4.76 3.20
CA HIS A 107 -5.91 -3.77 4.25
C HIS A 107 -6.09 -2.39 3.63
N ASN A 108 -7.02 -1.64 4.20
CA ASN A 108 -7.26 -0.25 3.78
C ASN A 108 -6.41 0.74 4.55
#